data_6a19433678a4fac182fd5353004c2028
#
_entry.id   6a19433678a4fac182fd5353004c2028
#
_cell.length_a   1.000
_cell.length_b   1.000
_cell.length_c   1.000
_cell.angle_alpha   90.00
_cell.angle_beta   90.00
_cell.angle_gamma   90.00
#
_symmetry.space_group_name_H-M   'P 1'
#
loop_
_entity.id
_entity.type
_entity.pdbx_description
1 polymer ?
#
loop_
_entity_poly.entity_id
_entity_poly.type
_entity_poly.pdbx_seq_one_letter_code
_entity_poly.pdbx_strand_id
1 'polypeptide(L)'
;MISNLKEMFDIDVNYEEIASLHKEIIARPHIARFIADKYDLTVNEVFSRYLSNSSPAFVPTSNTSTKEAIDLLHKNNAIAIWAHPVHNKDKFDELDIINMGIDGLEGNYPDNSEDDTKHYRKLCTKYNLLFTAGSDFHDHATHFEIGTSYIEDEDIDRLLDKLNIA
;
A
#
# COMPACT_ATOMS: atom_id res chain seq x y z
N MET A 1 -9.93 -1.33 -16.22
CA MET A 1 -8.93 -2.42 -16.22
C MET A 1 -9.46 -3.70 -16.88
N ILE A 2 -10.55 -4.32 -16.43
CA ILE A 2 -11.09 -5.57 -17.02
C ILE A 2 -11.32 -5.44 -18.53
N SER A 3 -11.98 -4.37 -18.99
CA SER A 3 -12.19 -4.09 -20.42
C SER A 3 -10.85 -4.01 -21.18
N ASN A 4 -9.85 -3.34 -20.60
CA ASN A 4 -8.52 -3.21 -21.21
C ASN A 4 -7.78 -4.56 -21.27
N LEU A 5 -7.95 -5.43 -20.27
CA LEU A 5 -7.38 -6.79 -20.31
C LEU A 5 -7.95 -7.58 -21.48
N LYS A 6 -9.25 -7.46 -21.75
CA LYS A 6 -9.87 -8.11 -22.91
C LYS A 6 -9.39 -7.54 -24.24
N GLU A 7 -9.37 -6.21 -24.36
CA GLU A 7 -8.98 -5.56 -25.63
C GLU A 7 -7.50 -5.75 -25.98
N MET A 8 -6.61 -5.68 -25.00
CA MET A 8 -5.16 -5.62 -25.23
C MET A 8 -4.49 -6.99 -25.17
N PHE A 9 -5.04 -7.91 -24.39
CA PHE A 9 -4.40 -9.20 -24.12
C PHE A 9 -5.31 -10.40 -24.41
N ASP A 10 -6.54 -10.17 -24.87
CA ASP A 10 -7.59 -11.20 -25.03
C ASP A 10 -7.85 -12.03 -23.75
N ILE A 11 -7.58 -11.41 -22.59
CA ILE A 11 -7.86 -12.02 -21.28
C ILE A 11 -9.30 -11.72 -20.90
N ASP A 12 -10.10 -12.77 -20.80
CA ASP A 12 -11.51 -12.67 -20.47
C ASP A 12 -11.71 -12.83 -18.95
N VAL A 13 -12.08 -11.74 -18.30
CA VAL A 13 -12.35 -11.66 -16.86
C VAL A 13 -13.82 -11.35 -16.64
N ASN A 14 -14.51 -12.23 -15.93
CA ASN A 14 -15.90 -12.01 -15.55
C ASN A 14 -15.97 -11.30 -14.19
N TYR A 15 -16.37 -10.03 -14.18
CA TYR A 15 -16.52 -9.24 -12.96
C TYR A 15 -17.53 -9.87 -11.98
N GLU A 16 -18.66 -10.33 -12.47
CA GLU A 16 -19.72 -10.92 -11.63
C GLU A 16 -19.26 -12.18 -10.93
N GLU A 17 -18.42 -12.96 -11.61
CA GLU A 17 -17.85 -14.18 -11.03
C GLU A 17 -16.89 -13.85 -9.89
N ILE A 18 -16.00 -12.88 -10.07
CA ILE A 18 -15.12 -12.39 -9.00
C ILE A 18 -15.95 -11.79 -7.85
N ALA A 19 -16.95 -10.98 -8.17
CA ALA A 19 -17.83 -10.33 -7.17
C ALA A 19 -18.60 -11.36 -6.33
N SER A 20 -18.97 -12.48 -6.91
CA SER A 20 -19.67 -13.54 -6.19
C SER A 20 -18.79 -14.27 -5.15
N LEU A 21 -17.48 -14.28 -5.38
CA LEU A 21 -16.48 -14.89 -4.49
C LEU A 21 -16.02 -13.97 -3.35
N HIS A 22 -16.19 -12.66 -3.53
CA HIS A 22 -15.70 -11.65 -2.60
C HIS A 22 -16.85 -10.72 -2.18
N LYS A 23 -17.08 -10.60 -0.87
CA LYS A 23 -18.10 -9.73 -0.29
C LYS A 23 -17.65 -8.25 -0.19
N GLU A 24 -16.38 -7.99 -0.52
CA GLU A 24 -15.72 -6.69 -0.35
C GLU A 24 -15.39 -6.05 -1.70
N ILE A 25 -14.73 -4.88 -1.65
CA ILE A 25 -14.30 -4.16 -2.84
C ILE A 25 -13.31 -5.02 -3.64
N ILE A 26 -13.60 -5.22 -4.93
CA ILE A 26 -12.70 -5.95 -5.82
C ILE A 26 -11.47 -5.10 -6.11
N ALA A 27 -10.30 -5.64 -5.74
CA ALA A 27 -8.99 -5.04 -5.99
C ALA A 27 -8.18 -5.89 -6.97
N ARG A 28 -7.04 -5.36 -7.43
CA ARG A 28 -6.14 -6.06 -8.37
C ARG A 28 -5.72 -7.48 -7.91
N PRO A 29 -5.45 -7.76 -6.63
CA PRO A 29 -5.17 -9.12 -6.19
C PRO A 29 -6.27 -10.13 -6.51
N HIS A 30 -7.53 -9.74 -6.39
CA HIS A 30 -8.67 -10.61 -6.73
C HIS A 30 -8.71 -10.93 -8.22
N ILE A 31 -8.45 -9.91 -9.07
CA ILE A 31 -8.35 -10.08 -10.53
C ILE A 31 -7.16 -10.97 -10.87
N ALA A 32 -6.02 -10.78 -10.18
CA ALA A 32 -4.82 -11.57 -10.41
C ALA A 32 -5.03 -13.05 -10.13
N ARG A 33 -5.66 -13.39 -9.01
CA ARG A 33 -6.00 -14.77 -8.66
C ARG A 33 -6.93 -15.40 -9.67
N PHE A 34 -8.00 -14.69 -10.05
CA PHE A 34 -8.94 -15.19 -11.06
C PHE A 34 -8.24 -15.52 -12.39
N ILE A 35 -7.35 -14.64 -12.85
CA ILE A 35 -6.58 -14.87 -14.08
C ILE A 35 -5.59 -16.03 -13.90
N ALA A 36 -4.89 -16.07 -12.77
CA ALA A 36 -3.92 -17.10 -12.44
C ALA A 36 -4.56 -18.49 -12.49
N ASP A 37 -5.71 -18.68 -11.84
CA ASP A 37 -6.46 -19.91 -11.80
C ASP A 37 -7.00 -20.30 -13.19
N LYS A 38 -7.51 -19.32 -13.95
CA LYS A 38 -8.13 -19.56 -15.25
C LYS A 38 -7.12 -19.92 -16.36
N TYR A 39 -5.91 -19.36 -16.30
CA TYR A 39 -4.90 -19.46 -17.36
C TYR A 39 -3.64 -20.24 -16.94
N ASP A 40 -3.69 -20.92 -15.79
CA ASP A 40 -2.58 -21.73 -15.24
C ASP A 40 -1.27 -20.91 -15.12
N LEU A 41 -1.38 -19.72 -14.54
CA LEU A 41 -0.30 -18.78 -14.28
C LEU A 41 -0.11 -18.59 -12.76
N THR A 42 1.05 -18.12 -12.36
CA THR A 42 1.23 -17.64 -10.99
C THR A 42 0.68 -16.22 -10.82
N VAL A 43 0.23 -15.88 -9.62
CA VAL A 43 -0.24 -14.51 -9.30
C VAL A 43 0.83 -13.47 -9.63
N ASN A 44 2.10 -13.76 -9.35
CA ASN A 44 3.23 -12.87 -9.64
C ASN A 44 3.42 -12.65 -11.15
N GLU A 45 3.26 -13.68 -11.98
CA GLU A 45 3.30 -13.54 -13.43
C GLU A 45 2.17 -12.68 -13.96
N VAL A 46 0.95 -12.87 -13.42
CA VAL A 46 -0.20 -12.05 -13.78
C VAL A 46 0.03 -10.58 -13.42
N PHE A 47 0.52 -10.32 -12.22
CA PHE A 47 0.84 -8.94 -11.82
C PHE A 47 1.90 -8.31 -12.71
N SER A 48 3.02 -9.00 -12.94
CA SER A 48 4.12 -8.44 -13.73
C SER A 48 3.74 -8.17 -15.18
N ARG A 49 2.97 -9.06 -15.81
CA ARG A 49 2.62 -8.99 -17.23
C ARG A 49 1.41 -8.11 -17.51
N TYR A 50 0.37 -8.15 -16.66
CA TYR A 50 -0.95 -7.63 -17.00
C TYR A 50 -1.48 -6.55 -16.06
N LEU A 51 -1.10 -6.55 -14.77
CA LEU A 51 -1.71 -5.70 -13.75
C LEU A 51 -0.77 -4.67 -13.13
N SER A 52 0.50 -4.66 -13.56
CA SER A 52 1.48 -3.67 -13.08
C SER A 52 1.09 -2.25 -13.52
N ASN A 53 1.60 -1.24 -12.84
CA ASN A 53 1.37 0.16 -13.22
C ASN A 53 1.93 0.51 -14.60
N SER A 54 2.86 -0.27 -15.14
CA SER A 54 3.41 -0.14 -16.49
C SER A 54 2.62 -0.90 -17.56
N SER A 55 1.64 -1.72 -17.16
CA SER A 55 0.81 -2.46 -18.10
C SER A 55 -0.08 -1.50 -18.90
N PRO A 56 -0.25 -1.70 -20.20
CA PRO A 56 -1.20 -0.93 -21.00
C PRO A 56 -2.65 -1.13 -20.55
N ALA A 57 -2.97 -2.22 -19.84
CA ALA A 57 -4.29 -2.42 -19.24
C ALA A 57 -4.50 -1.65 -17.95
N PHE A 58 -3.45 -1.02 -17.39
CA PHE A 58 -3.56 -0.25 -16.15
C PHE A 58 -4.52 0.94 -16.30
N VAL A 59 -5.37 1.11 -15.32
CA VAL A 59 -6.25 2.28 -15.18
C VAL A 59 -5.92 2.95 -13.86
N PRO A 60 -5.48 4.20 -13.86
CA PRO A 60 -5.27 4.95 -12.62
C PRO A 60 -6.56 4.98 -11.79
N THR A 61 -6.43 4.72 -10.50
CA THR A 61 -7.59 4.61 -9.59
C THR A 61 -8.23 5.96 -9.26
N SER A 62 -7.45 7.05 -9.33
CA SER A 62 -7.96 8.40 -9.13
C SER A 62 -7.04 9.43 -9.79
N ASN A 63 -7.57 10.62 -10.06
CA ASN A 63 -6.79 11.80 -10.43
C ASN A 63 -6.37 12.62 -9.18
N THR A 64 -6.59 12.07 -7.98
CA THR A 64 -6.25 12.73 -6.72
C THR A 64 -4.75 12.67 -6.50
N SER A 65 -4.12 13.82 -6.37
CA SER A 65 -2.71 13.92 -6.02
C SER A 65 -2.47 13.49 -4.57
N THR A 66 -1.22 13.15 -4.24
CA THR A 66 -0.84 12.82 -2.85
C THR A 66 -1.20 13.94 -1.88
N LYS A 67 -0.94 15.19 -2.26
CA LYS A 67 -1.29 16.36 -1.43
C LYS A 67 -2.81 16.45 -1.18
N GLU A 68 -3.62 16.32 -2.22
CA GLU A 68 -5.08 16.35 -2.08
C GLU A 68 -5.60 15.19 -1.22
N ALA A 69 -4.99 14.01 -1.31
CA ALA A 69 -5.33 12.87 -0.46
C ALA A 69 -5.02 13.15 1.02
N ILE A 70 -3.84 13.70 1.32
CA ILE A 70 -3.45 14.11 2.67
C ILE A 70 -4.42 15.17 3.22
N ASP A 71 -4.73 16.20 2.43
CA ASP A 71 -5.66 17.26 2.83
C ASP A 71 -7.08 16.71 3.10
N LEU A 72 -7.52 15.73 2.31
CA LEU A 72 -8.80 15.07 2.51
C LEU A 72 -8.84 14.26 3.81
N LEU A 73 -7.75 13.55 4.14
CA LEU A 73 -7.62 12.84 5.41
C LEU A 73 -7.72 13.81 6.58
N HIS A 74 -6.93 14.88 6.57
CA HIS A 74 -6.92 15.89 7.62
C HIS A 74 -8.28 16.59 7.78
N LYS A 75 -8.96 16.91 6.68
CA LYS A 75 -10.32 17.47 6.68
C LYS A 75 -11.34 16.57 7.39
N ASN A 76 -11.08 15.27 7.42
CA ASN A 76 -11.93 14.27 8.08
C ASN A 76 -11.37 13.82 9.45
N ASN A 77 -10.46 14.59 10.06
CA ASN A 77 -9.81 14.29 11.32
C ASN A 77 -9.07 12.93 11.33
N ALA A 78 -8.59 12.49 10.18
CA ALA A 78 -7.75 11.32 10.04
C ALA A 78 -6.27 11.73 9.96
N ILE A 79 -5.38 10.82 10.33
CA ILE A 79 -3.94 10.97 10.16
C ILE A 79 -3.50 10.35 8.83
N ALA A 80 -2.47 10.94 8.22
CA ALA A 80 -1.88 10.49 6.97
C ALA A 80 -0.54 9.80 7.22
N ILE A 81 -0.48 8.49 7.04
CA ILE A 81 0.74 7.69 7.20
C ILE A 81 1.23 7.21 5.83
N TRP A 82 2.51 7.43 5.51
CA TRP A 82 3.12 6.88 4.31
C TRP A 82 3.44 5.41 4.53
N ALA A 83 2.69 4.53 3.86
CA ALA A 83 2.85 3.08 3.95
C ALA A 83 4.09 2.62 3.15
N HIS A 84 4.82 1.63 3.70
CA HIS A 84 5.98 0.94 3.12
C HIS A 84 6.86 1.82 2.20
N PRO A 85 7.45 2.91 2.72
CA PRO A 85 8.21 3.87 1.91
C PRO A 85 9.39 3.22 1.17
N VAL A 86 9.94 2.13 1.67
CA VAL A 86 11.02 1.37 1.05
C VAL A 86 10.72 0.97 -0.40
N HIS A 87 9.47 0.67 -0.74
CA HIS A 87 9.05 0.32 -2.10
C HIS A 87 8.94 1.52 -3.06
N ASN A 88 9.06 2.73 -2.53
CA ASN A 88 8.85 3.96 -3.29
C ASN A 88 10.03 4.94 -3.18
N LYS A 89 11.09 4.60 -2.45
CA LYS A 89 12.26 5.47 -2.22
C LYS A 89 12.95 5.97 -3.50
N ASP A 90 12.87 5.19 -4.58
CA ASP A 90 13.44 5.58 -5.88
C ASP A 90 12.49 6.43 -6.75
N LYS A 91 11.23 6.59 -6.32
CA LYS A 91 10.19 7.28 -7.10
C LYS A 91 9.81 8.63 -6.54
N PHE A 92 9.99 8.83 -5.25
CA PHE A 92 9.58 10.03 -4.53
C PHE A 92 10.71 10.53 -3.66
N ASP A 93 10.91 11.85 -3.65
CA ASP A 93 11.75 12.48 -2.65
C ASP A 93 11.02 12.48 -1.30
N GLU A 94 11.68 11.98 -0.26
CA GLU A 94 11.09 11.86 1.08
C GLU A 94 10.71 13.24 1.65
N LEU A 95 11.53 14.25 1.37
CA LEU A 95 11.26 15.61 1.83
C LEU A 95 10.04 16.21 1.14
N ASP A 96 9.82 15.90 -0.13
CA ASP A 96 8.62 16.35 -0.84
C ASP A 96 7.37 15.77 -0.19
N ILE A 97 7.36 14.47 0.13
CA ILE A 97 6.24 13.82 0.80
C ILE A 97 6.03 14.39 2.21
N ILE A 98 7.11 14.58 2.98
CA ILE A 98 7.04 15.20 4.31
C ILE A 98 6.47 16.62 4.23
N ASN A 99 6.93 17.41 3.26
CA ASN A 99 6.45 18.79 3.05
C ASN A 99 4.99 18.86 2.58
N MET A 100 4.43 17.78 2.04
CA MET A 100 2.99 17.68 1.77
C MET A 100 2.16 17.56 3.02
N GLY A 101 2.78 17.29 4.19
CA GLY A 101 2.14 17.34 5.49
C GLY A 101 1.67 15.98 6.01
N ILE A 102 2.36 14.89 5.69
CA ILE A 102 2.09 13.58 6.32
C ILE A 102 2.30 13.66 7.83
N ASP A 103 1.56 12.86 8.58
CA ASP A 103 1.68 12.76 10.04
C ASP A 103 2.71 11.72 10.48
N GLY A 104 3.03 10.77 9.63
CA GLY A 104 3.99 9.72 9.93
C GLY A 104 4.33 8.84 8.75
N LEU A 105 5.15 7.84 9.00
CA LEU A 105 5.51 6.82 8.02
C LEU A 105 5.66 5.44 8.67
N GLU A 106 5.42 4.41 7.89
CA GLU A 106 5.60 3.01 8.28
C GLU A 106 7.09 2.68 8.20
N GLY A 107 7.77 2.95 9.31
CA GLY A 107 9.22 2.86 9.38
C GLY A 107 9.75 1.47 9.74
N ASN A 108 8.90 0.58 10.25
CA ASN A 108 9.23 -0.83 10.46
C ASN A 108 8.31 -1.71 9.60
N TYR A 109 8.87 -2.25 8.54
CA TYR A 109 8.20 -3.03 7.52
C TYR A 109 9.06 -4.24 7.14
N PRO A 110 8.50 -5.41 6.79
CA PRO A 110 9.28 -6.64 6.61
C PRO A 110 10.40 -6.58 5.58
N ASP A 111 10.22 -5.82 4.49
CA ASP A 111 11.26 -5.68 3.46
C ASP A 111 12.31 -4.59 3.79
N ASN A 112 12.17 -3.91 4.91
CA ASN A 112 13.21 -2.97 5.35
C ASN A 112 14.47 -3.70 5.75
N SER A 113 15.62 -3.23 5.29
CA SER A 113 16.89 -3.53 5.95
C SER A 113 16.95 -2.82 7.31
N GLU A 114 17.89 -3.25 8.17
CA GLU A 114 18.13 -2.53 9.42
C GLU A 114 18.49 -1.04 9.19
N ASP A 115 19.18 -0.76 8.09
CA ASP A 115 19.57 0.62 7.75
C ASP A 115 18.37 1.44 7.27
N ASP A 116 17.44 0.85 6.52
CA ASP A 116 16.18 1.50 6.14
C ASP A 116 15.37 1.85 7.40
N THR A 117 15.20 0.90 8.32
CA THR A 117 14.47 1.13 9.58
C THR A 117 15.12 2.24 10.42
N LYS A 118 16.45 2.22 10.56
CA LYS A 118 17.20 3.28 11.25
C LYS A 118 17.07 4.63 10.56
N HIS A 119 17.05 4.65 9.23
CA HIS A 119 16.86 5.86 8.43
C HIS A 119 15.49 6.48 8.68
N TYR A 120 14.41 5.68 8.58
CA TYR A 120 13.05 6.15 8.83
C TYR A 120 12.84 6.59 10.27
N ARG A 121 13.45 5.93 11.25
CA ARG A 121 13.45 6.37 12.64
C ARG A 121 14.07 7.77 12.80
N LYS A 122 15.20 8.01 12.15
CA LYS A 122 15.86 9.34 12.15
C LYS A 122 14.99 10.41 11.48
N LEU A 123 14.33 10.08 10.37
CA LEU A 123 13.41 11.00 9.71
C LEU A 123 12.24 11.37 10.63
N CYS A 124 11.60 10.37 11.25
CA CYS A 124 10.50 10.61 12.18
C CYS A 124 10.93 11.49 13.35
N THR A 125 12.09 11.23 13.94
CA THR A 125 12.62 12.07 15.02
C THR A 125 12.91 13.49 14.55
N LYS A 126 13.57 13.65 13.40
CA LYS A 126 13.97 14.96 12.86
C LYS A 126 12.79 15.86 12.51
N TYR A 127 11.73 15.27 11.95
CA TYR A 127 10.57 16.02 11.45
C TYR A 127 9.35 15.89 12.36
N ASN A 128 9.52 15.31 13.56
CA ASN A 128 8.44 15.09 14.54
C ASN A 128 7.24 14.31 13.94
N LEU A 129 7.53 13.27 13.15
CA LEU A 129 6.55 12.38 12.55
C LEU A 129 6.28 11.18 13.46
N LEU A 130 5.12 10.56 13.28
CA LEU A 130 4.82 9.26 13.86
C LEU A 130 5.66 8.17 13.16
N PHE A 131 6.15 7.23 13.95
CA PHE A 131 6.79 6.02 13.45
C PHE A 131 5.84 4.86 13.67
N THR A 132 5.44 4.17 12.61
CA THR A 132 4.51 3.06 12.67
C THR A 132 5.14 1.77 12.10
N ALA A 133 4.46 0.66 12.30
CA ALA A 133 4.84 -0.64 11.77
C ALA A 133 3.64 -1.35 11.15
N GLY A 134 3.90 -2.19 10.15
CA GLY A 134 2.90 -3.05 9.54
C GLY A 134 3.55 -4.22 8.82
N SER A 135 2.88 -5.36 8.77
CA SER A 135 3.33 -6.53 8.02
C SER A 135 2.82 -6.57 6.59
N ASP A 136 1.92 -5.68 6.22
CA ASP A 136 1.22 -5.69 4.92
C ASP A 136 0.60 -7.06 4.59
N PHE A 137 0.16 -7.77 5.64
CA PHE A 137 -0.43 -9.09 5.50
C PHE A 137 -1.74 -9.00 4.72
N HIS A 138 -1.84 -9.74 3.63
CA HIS A 138 -3.05 -9.87 2.82
C HIS A 138 -3.66 -11.26 2.90
N ASP A 139 -2.82 -12.30 2.92
CA ASP A 139 -3.21 -13.69 3.06
C ASP A 139 -1.97 -14.59 3.33
N HIS A 140 -2.24 -15.89 3.58
CA HIS A 140 -1.18 -16.87 3.85
C HIS A 140 -0.27 -17.20 2.65
N ALA A 141 -0.56 -16.68 1.46
CA ALA A 141 0.32 -16.81 0.29
C ALA A 141 1.34 -15.67 0.19
N THR A 142 1.22 -14.63 1.02
CA THR A 142 2.23 -13.58 1.15
C THR A 142 3.40 -14.06 2.00
N HIS A 143 4.57 -13.46 1.81
CA HIS A 143 5.78 -13.81 2.58
C HIS A 143 5.76 -13.29 4.03
N PHE A 144 4.76 -12.48 4.37
CA PHE A 144 4.72 -11.74 5.62
C PHE A 144 3.65 -12.31 6.55
N GLU A 145 4.02 -12.53 7.80
CA GLU A 145 3.12 -13.00 8.84
C GLU A 145 2.67 -11.82 9.72
N ILE A 146 1.47 -11.94 10.28
CA ILE A 146 0.97 -10.96 11.25
C ILE A 146 1.89 -10.94 12.47
N GLY A 147 2.29 -9.73 12.91
CA GLY A 147 3.12 -9.55 14.11
C GLY A 147 4.63 -9.61 13.85
N THR A 148 5.08 -9.72 12.60
CA THR A 148 6.52 -9.69 12.27
C THR A 148 7.13 -8.29 12.39
N SER A 149 6.31 -7.25 12.28
CA SER A 149 6.71 -5.85 12.46
C SER A 149 5.99 -5.24 13.67
N TYR A 150 6.70 -4.46 14.46
CA TYR A 150 6.17 -3.84 15.69
C TYR A 150 6.81 -2.46 15.92
N ILE A 151 6.19 -1.70 16.81
CA ILE A 151 6.70 -0.43 17.32
C ILE A 151 6.85 -0.53 18.83
N GLU A 152 7.67 0.35 19.41
CA GLU A 152 7.87 0.43 20.86
C GLU A 152 6.70 1.16 21.54
N ASP A 153 6.56 0.96 22.85
CA ASP A 153 5.47 1.57 23.65
C ASP A 153 5.41 3.09 23.49
N GLU A 154 6.57 3.77 23.43
CA GLU A 154 6.65 5.22 23.21
C GLU A 154 6.02 5.65 21.88
N ASP A 155 6.17 4.87 20.81
CA ASP A 155 5.56 5.16 19.51
C ASP A 155 4.04 4.94 19.57
N ILE A 156 3.61 3.91 20.34
CA ILE A 156 2.18 3.65 20.58
C ILE A 156 1.56 4.83 21.31
N ASP A 157 2.18 5.29 22.39
CA ASP A 157 1.69 6.44 23.17
C ASP A 157 1.55 7.69 22.29
N ARG A 158 2.57 7.99 21.50
CA ARG A 158 2.52 9.12 20.54
C ARG A 158 1.40 8.99 19.50
N LEU A 159 1.14 7.78 19.01
CA LEU A 159 0.06 7.50 18.07
C LEU A 159 -1.31 7.70 18.74
N LEU A 160 -1.49 7.18 19.95
CA LEU A 160 -2.74 7.33 20.72
C LEU A 160 -3.02 8.79 21.06
N ASP A 161 -2.00 9.53 21.51
CA ASP A 161 -2.08 10.98 21.75
C ASP A 161 -2.53 11.74 20.51
N LYS A 162 -1.93 11.43 19.35
CA LYS A 162 -2.28 12.06 18.07
C LYS A 162 -3.73 11.80 17.67
N LEU A 163 -4.22 10.60 17.96
CA LEU A 163 -5.60 10.18 17.67
C LEU A 163 -6.62 10.65 18.74
N ASN A 164 -6.16 11.27 19.83
CA ASN A 164 -6.98 11.63 21.00
C ASN A 164 -7.71 10.42 21.61
N ILE A 165 -7.06 9.26 21.61
CA ILE A 165 -7.53 8.03 22.23
C ILE A 165 -6.79 7.91 23.58
N ALA A 166 -7.48 8.27 24.67
CA ALA A 166 -6.97 8.14 26.04
C ALA A 166 -7.45 6.84 26.68
#